data_d8fe2c167b852730c5e8bf9960fdea3b
#
_entry.id   d8fe2c167b852730c5e8bf9960fdea3b
#
_cell.length_a   1.000
_cell.length_b   1.000
_cell.length_c   1.000
_cell.angle_alpha   90.00
_cell.angle_beta   90.00
_cell.angle_gamma   90.00
#
_symmetry.space_group_name_H-M   'P 1'
#
loop_
_entity.id
_entity.type
_entity.pdbx_description
1 polymer ?
#
loop_
_entity_poly.entity_id
_entity_poly.type
_entity_poly.pdbx_seq_one_letter_code
_entity_poly.pdbx_strand_id
1 'polypeptide(L)'
;MKGLCTVLAATSVVLATGCQAKEPPTQVVYRFDDHRYLELKGWGCEGQLWYTDTKRGIHSQPYFQFYRVFTRKFIHPSERYISIPNWEVDGFHVSKDYGETWKAVGFSPAGNEPNGDNRAPAEDAVSFTVVNDQGFLLTKHRLYMSSKPFEDPRILPGGPGITYTVDDGMGNKVRGKLEPGSSGPAWGLDYITKEGLHEDIAQFKTNYQDLPDSVPDVKGYTGWDHMRCDMDAGR
;
A
#
# COMPACT_ATOMS: atom_id res chain seq x y z
N MET A 1 85.56 14.57 -18.99
CA MET A 1 84.85 14.93 -17.77
C MET A 1 83.32 14.71 -18.07
N LYS A 2 82.77 13.66 -17.50
CA LYS A 2 81.38 13.26 -17.73
C LYS A 2 80.51 13.80 -16.58
N GLY A 3 79.64 14.75 -16.86
CA GLY A 3 78.65 15.27 -15.92
C GLY A 3 77.41 14.38 -15.83
N LEU A 4 77.21 13.86 -14.65
CA LEU A 4 76.02 13.00 -14.35
C LEU A 4 74.89 13.90 -13.85
N CYS A 5 73.79 14.05 -14.70
CA CYS A 5 72.60 14.72 -14.26
C CYS A 5 71.69 13.73 -13.56
N THR A 6 71.50 13.88 -12.25
CA THR A 6 70.56 13.11 -11.42
C THR A 6 69.19 13.79 -11.48
N VAL A 7 68.25 13.17 -12.14
CA VAL A 7 66.86 13.61 -12.14
C VAL A 7 66.13 13.04 -10.90
N LEU A 8 65.77 13.89 -9.96
CA LEU A 8 64.89 13.56 -8.84
C LEU A 8 63.44 13.56 -9.35
N ALA A 9 62.84 12.37 -9.43
CA ALA A 9 61.40 12.22 -9.67
C ALA A 9 60.66 12.40 -8.33
N ALA A 10 59.99 13.53 -8.16
CA ALA A 10 59.11 13.78 -7.02
C ALA A 10 57.74 13.09 -7.28
N THR A 11 57.50 11.97 -6.60
CA THR A 11 56.20 11.25 -6.65
C THR A 11 55.21 11.96 -5.74
N SER A 12 54.30 12.75 -6.31
CA SER A 12 53.22 13.38 -5.57
C SER A 12 52.13 12.32 -5.29
N VAL A 13 52.09 11.86 -4.04
CA VAL A 13 50.97 11.01 -3.57
C VAL A 13 49.76 11.92 -3.34
N VAL A 14 48.80 11.90 -4.29
CA VAL A 14 47.50 12.54 -4.12
C VAL A 14 46.69 11.65 -3.16
N LEU A 15 46.57 12.03 -1.91
CA LEU A 15 45.62 11.48 -0.94
C LEU A 15 44.22 11.91 -1.38
N ALA A 16 43.56 11.07 -2.13
CA ALA A 16 42.12 11.22 -2.39
C ALA A 16 41.37 10.90 -1.07
N THR A 17 41.12 11.93 -0.27
CA THR A 17 40.15 11.88 0.83
C THR A 17 38.74 11.74 0.20
N GLY A 18 38.37 10.53 -0.15
CA GLY A 18 36.99 10.24 -0.57
C GLY A 18 36.06 10.61 0.60
N CYS A 19 35.19 11.57 0.41
CA CYS A 19 34.03 11.75 1.29
C CYS A 19 33.24 10.45 1.27
N GLN A 20 33.41 9.58 2.27
CA GLN A 20 32.49 8.46 2.47
C GLN A 20 31.14 9.08 2.86
N ALA A 21 30.20 9.06 1.93
CA ALA A 21 28.84 9.42 2.23
C ALA A 21 28.33 8.47 3.33
N LYS A 22 27.87 9.04 4.45
CA LYS A 22 27.30 8.27 5.56
C LYS A 22 26.11 7.47 5.05
N GLU A 23 26.07 6.17 5.31
CA GLU A 23 24.93 5.35 4.92
C GLU A 23 23.67 5.75 5.68
N PRO A 24 22.50 5.77 5.01
CA PRO A 24 21.25 6.06 5.68
C PRO A 24 20.93 4.99 6.74
N PRO A 25 20.43 5.40 7.91
CA PRO A 25 20.03 4.46 8.96
C PRO A 25 18.85 3.60 8.52
N THR A 26 18.78 2.39 9.09
CA THR A 26 17.62 1.50 8.94
C THR A 26 16.89 1.42 10.27
N GLN A 27 15.58 1.60 10.25
CA GLN A 27 14.69 1.57 11.41
C GLN A 27 13.53 0.64 11.15
N VAL A 28 13.13 -0.19 12.14
CA VAL A 28 11.83 -0.86 12.11
C VAL A 28 10.76 0.21 12.38
N VAL A 29 9.93 0.48 11.37
CA VAL A 29 8.90 1.52 11.46
C VAL A 29 7.50 0.99 11.73
N TYR A 30 7.26 -0.31 11.54
CA TYR A 30 5.99 -0.96 11.85
C TYR A 30 6.17 -2.45 12.14
N ARG A 31 5.37 -3.00 13.06
CA ARG A 31 5.27 -4.44 13.30
C ARG A 31 3.82 -4.89 13.13
N PHE A 32 3.61 -5.77 12.19
CA PHE A 32 2.32 -6.45 11.99
C PHE A 32 2.06 -7.47 13.12
N ASP A 33 3.13 -8.17 13.53
CA ASP A 33 3.17 -9.18 14.59
C ASP A 33 4.63 -9.46 15.01
N ASP A 34 4.90 -10.62 15.58
CA ASP A 34 6.22 -11.04 16.06
C ASP A 34 7.22 -11.41 14.94
N HIS A 35 6.73 -11.71 13.73
CA HIS A 35 7.55 -12.17 12.61
C HIS A 35 7.46 -11.29 11.35
N ARG A 36 6.47 -10.38 11.25
CA ARG A 36 6.30 -9.48 10.10
C ARG A 36 6.51 -8.03 10.50
N TYR A 37 7.30 -7.30 9.73
CA TYR A 37 7.58 -5.90 10.00
C TYR A 37 7.99 -5.11 8.76
N LEU A 38 7.92 -3.78 8.87
CA LEU A 38 8.44 -2.83 7.89
C LEU A 38 9.69 -2.17 8.43
N GLU A 39 10.69 -2.03 7.55
CA GLU A 39 11.92 -1.29 7.80
C GLU A 39 12.03 -0.13 6.83
N LEU A 40 12.44 1.03 7.34
CA LEU A 40 12.74 2.20 6.55
C LEU A 40 14.25 2.43 6.53
N LYS A 41 14.85 2.42 5.35
CA LYS A 41 16.25 2.83 5.14
C LYS A 41 16.26 4.23 4.53
N GLY A 42 16.56 5.23 5.37
CA GLY A 42 16.49 6.63 4.94
C GLY A 42 16.80 7.62 6.06
N TRP A 43 16.71 8.90 5.74
CA TRP A 43 16.94 10.02 6.65
C TRP A 43 15.62 10.74 6.93
N GLY A 44 15.44 11.25 8.14
CA GLY A 44 14.28 12.09 8.48
C GLY A 44 12.93 11.43 8.20
N CYS A 45 12.81 10.13 8.44
CA CYS A 45 11.60 9.33 8.21
C CYS A 45 11.12 9.26 6.75
N GLU A 46 12.03 9.43 5.81
CA GLU A 46 11.80 9.26 4.39
C GLU A 46 12.90 8.40 3.76
N GLY A 47 12.53 7.46 2.87
CA GLY A 47 13.51 6.59 2.23
C GLY A 47 12.92 5.38 1.51
N GLN A 48 13.69 4.31 1.50
CA GLN A 48 13.29 3.00 0.98
C GLN A 48 12.50 2.24 2.04
N LEU A 49 11.37 1.67 1.68
CA LEU A 49 10.59 0.82 2.58
C LEU A 49 10.79 -0.65 2.21
N TRP A 50 11.11 -1.45 3.21
CA TRP A 50 11.29 -2.89 3.10
C TRP A 50 10.27 -3.62 3.96
N TYR A 51 9.78 -4.74 3.46
CA TYR A 51 8.93 -5.68 4.19
C TYR A 51 9.70 -6.96 4.46
N THR A 52 9.57 -7.46 5.69
CA THR A 52 10.16 -8.72 6.12
C THR A 52 9.13 -9.61 6.77
N ASP A 53 9.06 -10.88 6.34
CA ASP A 53 8.37 -11.97 7.01
C ASP A 53 9.39 -13.08 7.31
N THR A 54 9.84 -13.15 8.56
CA THR A 54 10.87 -14.11 8.97
C THR A 54 10.38 -15.55 8.98
N LYS A 55 9.08 -15.76 9.14
CA LYS A 55 8.46 -17.09 9.13
C LYS A 55 8.39 -17.69 7.73
N ARG A 56 8.17 -16.84 6.70
CA ARG A 56 8.11 -17.25 5.29
C ARG A 56 9.43 -17.05 4.56
N GLY A 57 10.41 -16.40 5.19
CA GLY A 57 11.69 -16.07 4.56
C GLY A 57 11.57 -15.00 3.47
N ILE A 58 10.56 -14.13 3.57
CA ILE A 58 10.33 -13.06 2.61
C ILE A 58 11.08 -11.81 3.06
N HIS A 59 11.80 -11.19 2.13
CA HIS A 59 12.36 -9.84 2.28
C HIS A 59 12.23 -9.12 0.95
N SER A 60 11.32 -8.15 0.87
CA SER A 60 10.91 -7.51 -0.37
C SER A 60 10.77 -6.00 -0.19
N GLN A 61 10.71 -5.27 -1.30
CA GLN A 61 10.74 -3.81 -1.27
C GLN A 61 9.45 -3.22 -1.86
N PRO A 62 8.45 -2.86 -1.02
CA PRO A 62 7.23 -2.17 -1.47
C PRO A 62 7.50 -0.81 -2.12
N TYR A 63 8.44 -0.01 -1.56
CA TYR A 63 8.79 1.32 -2.06
C TYR A 63 10.29 1.47 -2.24
N PHE A 64 10.72 1.83 -3.44
CA PHE A 64 12.13 2.00 -3.79
C PHE A 64 12.77 3.23 -3.17
N GLN A 65 12.02 4.33 -3.02
CA GLN A 65 12.52 5.60 -2.49
C GLN A 65 11.36 6.55 -2.18
N PHE A 66 11.64 7.59 -1.39
CA PHE A 66 10.69 8.66 -1.04
C PHE A 66 9.42 8.19 -0.30
N TYR A 67 9.45 6.98 0.27
CA TYR A 67 8.39 6.59 1.18
C TYR A 67 8.47 7.44 2.44
N ARG A 68 7.37 8.07 2.81
CA ARG A 68 7.19 8.75 4.09
C ARG A 68 6.25 7.95 4.97
N VAL A 69 6.60 7.89 6.25
CA VAL A 69 5.86 7.10 7.24
C VAL A 69 4.42 7.62 7.39
N PHE A 70 3.46 6.72 7.27
CA PHE A 70 2.05 7.01 7.54
C PHE A 70 1.83 7.18 9.05
N THR A 71 1.38 8.36 9.49
CA THR A 71 1.34 8.74 10.91
C THR A 71 -0.02 8.55 11.57
N ARG A 72 -1.05 8.10 10.84
CA ARG A 72 -2.38 7.83 11.40
C ARG A 72 -2.43 6.42 11.98
N LYS A 73 -3.54 6.11 12.67
CA LYS A 73 -3.79 4.75 13.17
C LYS A 73 -3.72 3.75 12.01
N PHE A 74 -2.91 2.71 12.19
CA PHE A 74 -2.70 1.66 11.20
C PHE A 74 -2.80 0.29 11.88
N ILE A 75 -3.80 -0.50 11.51
CA ILE A 75 -4.08 -1.83 12.08
C ILE A 75 -4.11 -2.84 10.93
N HIS A 76 -3.27 -3.88 10.99
CA HIS A 76 -3.10 -4.78 9.87
C HIS A 76 -2.92 -6.25 10.29
N PRO A 77 -3.98 -6.96 10.73
CA PRO A 77 -3.91 -8.39 11.06
C PRO A 77 -3.80 -9.32 9.84
N SER A 78 -4.28 -8.93 8.67
CA SER A 78 -4.26 -9.79 7.48
C SER A 78 -2.84 -10.19 7.09
N GLU A 79 -2.66 -11.44 6.62
CA GLU A 79 -1.35 -11.96 6.26
C GLU A 79 -1.14 -12.01 4.75
N ARG A 80 -2.09 -12.60 4.01
CA ARG A 80 -1.95 -12.80 2.58
C ARG A 80 -2.11 -11.51 1.79
N TYR A 81 -3.14 -10.74 2.12
CA TYR A 81 -3.36 -9.42 1.55
C TYR A 81 -2.70 -8.37 2.43
N ILE A 82 -1.70 -7.69 1.88
CA ILE A 82 -1.01 -6.60 2.57
C ILE A 82 -1.23 -5.32 1.78
N SER A 83 -1.61 -4.25 2.46
CA SER A 83 -1.77 -2.93 1.86
C SER A 83 -1.10 -1.87 2.73
N ILE A 84 -0.21 -1.11 2.15
CA ILE A 84 0.60 -0.11 2.84
C ILE A 84 0.26 1.26 2.26
N PRO A 85 -0.32 2.18 3.06
CA PRO A 85 -0.58 3.54 2.64
C PRO A 85 0.70 4.38 2.68
N ASN A 86 0.79 5.40 1.85
CA ASN A 86 1.78 6.47 2.03
C ASN A 86 1.23 7.58 2.95
N TRP A 87 2.07 8.54 3.32
CA TRP A 87 1.67 9.60 4.24
C TRP A 87 0.61 10.57 3.66
N GLU A 88 0.63 10.78 2.35
CA GLU A 88 -0.33 11.64 1.62
C GLU A 88 -1.65 10.93 1.33
N VAL A 89 -1.70 9.64 1.54
CA VAL A 89 -2.89 8.81 1.27
C VAL A 89 -3.38 8.96 -0.18
N ASP A 90 -2.47 9.19 -1.11
CA ASP A 90 -2.78 9.32 -2.53
C ASP A 90 -2.77 7.96 -3.27
N GLY A 91 -2.35 6.90 -2.58
CA GLY A 91 -2.34 5.54 -3.07
C GLY A 91 -1.80 4.55 -2.04
N PHE A 92 -1.73 3.31 -2.47
CA PHE A 92 -1.31 2.19 -1.64
C PHE A 92 -0.35 1.29 -2.41
N HIS A 93 0.54 0.60 -1.71
CA HIS A 93 1.24 -0.55 -2.27
C HIS A 93 0.64 -1.83 -1.71
N VAL A 94 0.17 -2.69 -2.62
CA VAL A 94 -0.59 -3.89 -2.29
C VAL A 94 0.18 -5.13 -2.72
N SER A 95 0.24 -6.10 -1.82
CA SER A 95 0.63 -7.48 -2.09
C SER A 95 -0.58 -8.40 -1.89
N LYS A 96 -0.69 -9.43 -2.73
CA LYS A 96 -1.69 -10.50 -2.60
C LYS A 96 -1.07 -11.88 -2.37
N ASP A 97 0.21 -11.91 -2.08
CA ASP A 97 1.05 -13.10 -1.96
C ASP A 97 2.00 -13.03 -0.76
N TYR A 98 1.47 -12.60 0.40
CA TYR A 98 2.20 -12.49 1.67
C TYR A 98 3.39 -11.51 1.66
N GLY A 99 3.45 -10.60 0.68
CA GLY A 99 4.52 -9.64 0.56
C GLY A 99 5.65 -10.06 -0.40
N GLU A 100 5.47 -11.09 -1.21
CA GLU A 100 6.46 -11.48 -2.22
C GLU A 100 6.52 -10.45 -3.36
N THR A 101 5.35 -10.04 -3.88
CA THR A 101 5.27 -9.04 -4.94
C THR A 101 4.37 -7.87 -4.57
N TRP A 102 4.64 -6.71 -5.15
CA TRP A 102 3.96 -5.45 -4.82
C TRP A 102 3.44 -4.75 -6.07
N LYS A 103 2.27 -4.13 -5.94
CA LYS A 103 1.65 -3.32 -6.97
C LYS A 103 1.16 -2.01 -6.37
N ALA A 104 1.51 -0.90 -7.04
CA ALA A 104 0.92 0.39 -6.72
C ALA A 104 -0.55 0.41 -7.16
N VAL A 105 -1.42 0.85 -6.29
CA VAL A 105 -2.87 0.95 -6.51
C VAL A 105 -3.39 2.28 -6.00
N GLY A 106 -4.53 2.70 -6.50
CA GLY A 106 -5.13 3.98 -6.15
C GLY A 106 -6.59 3.84 -5.75
N PHE A 107 -7.33 4.85 -6.13
CA PHE A 107 -8.77 4.92 -5.92
C PHE A 107 -9.49 4.58 -7.22
N SER A 108 -10.74 4.14 -7.12
CA SER A 108 -11.61 3.94 -8.28
C SER A 108 -11.65 5.21 -9.14
N PRO A 109 -11.74 5.08 -10.46
CA PRO A 109 -11.90 6.24 -11.35
C PRO A 109 -13.23 6.98 -11.17
N ALA A 110 -14.22 6.42 -10.45
CA ALA A 110 -15.45 7.12 -10.10
C ALA A 110 -15.20 8.16 -9.00
N GLY A 111 -15.88 9.31 -9.08
CA GLY A 111 -15.80 10.36 -8.06
C GLY A 111 -16.26 9.84 -6.69
N ASN A 112 -15.36 9.85 -5.73
CA ASN A 112 -15.64 9.39 -4.36
C ASN A 112 -15.97 10.56 -3.42
N GLU A 113 -15.58 11.77 -3.78
CA GLU A 113 -15.79 12.98 -3.01
C GLU A 113 -16.84 13.90 -3.65
N PRO A 114 -17.51 14.76 -2.88
CA PRO A 114 -18.55 15.65 -3.40
C PRO A 114 -18.09 16.63 -4.48
N ASN A 115 -16.79 16.93 -4.53
CA ASN A 115 -16.16 17.79 -5.55
C ASN A 115 -15.77 17.02 -6.83
N GLY A 116 -16.04 15.72 -6.89
CA GLY A 116 -15.68 14.83 -7.99
C GLY A 116 -14.28 14.21 -7.90
N ASP A 117 -13.52 14.49 -6.83
CA ASP A 117 -12.22 13.87 -6.61
C ASP A 117 -12.36 12.38 -6.29
N ASN A 118 -11.39 11.59 -6.70
CA ASN A 118 -11.37 10.15 -6.44
C ASN A 118 -10.84 9.81 -5.04
N ARG A 119 -10.06 10.68 -4.43
CA ARG A 119 -9.40 10.46 -3.14
C ARG A 119 -9.74 11.54 -2.13
N ALA A 120 -9.75 11.15 -0.85
CA ALA A 120 -9.89 12.10 0.24
C ALA A 120 -8.62 12.95 0.40
N PRO A 121 -8.75 14.19 0.91
CA PRO A 121 -7.62 14.96 1.39
C PRO A 121 -6.85 14.20 2.50
N ALA A 122 -5.52 14.27 2.46
CA ALA A 122 -4.66 13.54 3.42
C ALA A 122 -4.95 13.91 4.88
N GLU A 123 -5.30 15.17 5.14
CA GLU A 123 -5.64 15.69 6.48
C GLU A 123 -6.95 15.12 7.04
N ASP A 124 -7.78 14.54 6.19
CA ASP A 124 -9.03 13.90 6.62
C ASP A 124 -8.86 12.43 7.00
N ALA A 125 -7.73 11.82 6.66
CA ALA A 125 -7.45 10.44 7.04
C ALA A 125 -7.39 10.27 8.57
N VAL A 126 -8.20 9.35 9.09
CA VAL A 126 -8.29 9.00 10.51
C VAL A 126 -7.53 7.72 10.81
N SER A 127 -7.80 6.68 10.01
CA SER A 127 -7.17 5.37 10.19
C SER A 127 -7.15 4.57 8.90
N PHE A 128 -6.19 3.66 8.81
CA PHE A 128 -6.17 2.63 7.81
C PHE A 128 -6.14 1.26 8.48
N THR A 129 -7.07 0.39 8.11
CA THR A 129 -7.20 -0.96 8.67
C THR A 129 -7.24 -1.98 7.55
N VAL A 130 -6.47 -3.05 7.67
CA VAL A 130 -6.52 -4.18 6.75
C VAL A 130 -6.90 -5.43 7.52
N VAL A 131 -8.12 -5.87 7.35
CA VAL A 131 -8.71 -6.99 8.09
C VAL A 131 -9.57 -7.85 7.16
N ASN A 132 -9.60 -9.15 7.38
CA ASN A 132 -10.29 -10.11 6.52
C ASN A 132 -9.88 -9.98 5.05
N ASP A 133 -8.59 -9.73 4.82
CA ASP A 133 -8.01 -9.50 3.50
C ASP A 133 -8.66 -8.34 2.71
N GLN A 134 -9.15 -7.32 3.38
CA GLN A 134 -9.64 -6.08 2.78
C GLN A 134 -9.03 -4.86 3.48
N GLY A 135 -8.79 -3.80 2.71
CA GLY A 135 -8.32 -2.52 3.23
C GLY A 135 -9.48 -1.54 3.42
N PHE A 136 -9.41 -0.77 4.51
CA PHE A 136 -10.41 0.21 4.94
C PHE A 136 -9.70 1.51 5.33
N LEU A 137 -9.85 2.55 4.52
CA LEU A 137 -9.40 3.89 4.85
C LEU A 137 -10.58 4.68 5.41
N LEU A 138 -10.57 4.90 6.71
CA LEU A 138 -11.55 5.77 7.37
C LEU A 138 -11.05 7.20 7.35
N THR A 139 -11.89 8.10 6.85
CA THR A 139 -11.69 9.55 6.92
C THR A 139 -12.68 10.18 7.88
N LYS A 140 -12.60 11.48 8.08
CA LYS A 140 -13.59 12.24 8.89
C LYS A 140 -15.00 12.16 8.31
N HIS A 141 -15.12 11.92 7.01
CA HIS A 141 -16.38 12.06 6.29
C HIS A 141 -16.84 10.76 5.61
N ARG A 142 -15.92 9.87 5.24
CA ARG A 142 -16.20 8.72 4.40
C ARG A 142 -15.39 7.49 4.79
N LEU A 143 -15.83 6.34 4.31
CA LEU A 143 -15.12 5.08 4.38
C LEU A 143 -14.79 4.61 2.96
N TYR A 144 -13.50 4.57 2.64
CA TYR A 144 -12.99 3.94 1.43
C TYR A 144 -12.63 2.50 1.70
N MET A 145 -12.95 1.62 0.78
CA MET A 145 -12.73 0.19 0.93
C MET A 145 -12.14 -0.39 -0.34
N SER A 146 -11.20 -1.33 -0.20
CA SER A 146 -10.83 -2.17 -1.33
C SER A 146 -11.94 -3.18 -1.62
N SER A 147 -11.99 -3.70 -2.85
CA SER A 147 -12.76 -4.91 -3.12
C SER A 147 -12.12 -6.10 -2.39
N LYS A 148 -12.78 -7.26 -2.42
CA LYS A 148 -12.16 -8.52 -2.00
C LYS A 148 -10.92 -8.77 -2.86
N PRO A 149 -9.77 -9.16 -2.28
CA PRO A 149 -8.49 -9.21 -3.01
C PRO A 149 -8.30 -10.44 -3.89
N PHE A 150 -9.17 -11.45 -3.71
CA PHE A 150 -9.07 -12.72 -4.41
C PHE A 150 -10.32 -12.99 -5.24
N GLU A 151 -10.14 -13.77 -6.28
CA GLU A 151 -11.22 -14.14 -7.17
C GLU A 151 -12.37 -14.82 -6.41
N ASP A 152 -13.58 -14.38 -6.69
CA ASP A 152 -14.77 -14.93 -6.06
C ASP A 152 -15.11 -16.30 -6.66
N PRO A 153 -15.26 -17.35 -5.85
CA PRO A 153 -15.60 -18.69 -6.35
C PRO A 153 -16.85 -18.76 -7.23
N ARG A 154 -17.77 -17.81 -7.06
CA ARG A 154 -19.00 -17.75 -7.87
C ARG A 154 -18.76 -17.46 -9.35
N ILE A 155 -17.67 -16.78 -9.69
CA ILE A 155 -17.28 -16.46 -11.07
C ILE A 155 -16.17 -17.33 -11.64
N LEU A 156 -15.62 -18.23 -10.86
CA LEU A 156 -14.70 -19.23 -11.38
C LEU A 156 -15.43 -20.19 -12.34
N PRO A 157 -14.72 -20.86 -13.25
CA PRO A 157 -15.31 -21.86 -14.12
C PRO A 157 -16.11 -22.91 -13.32
N GLY A 158 -17.39 -23.09 -13.67
CA GLY A 158 -18.32 -23.98 -12.94
C GLY A 158 -19.07 -23.35 -11.76
N GLY A 159 -18.79 -22.09 -11.42
CA GLY A 159 -19.54 -21.35 -10.40
C GLY A 159 -20.91 -20.89 -10.88
N PRO A 160 -21.78 -20.38 -9.98
CA PRO A 160 -23.14 -19.95 -10.32
C PRO A 160 -23.23 -18.58 -11.02
N GLY A 161 -22.14 -17.82 -11.08
CA GLY A 161 -22.15 -16.42 -11.45
C GLY A 161 -22.56 -15.49 -10.30
N ILE A 162 -22.48 -14.18 -10.52
CA ILE A 162 -22.89 -13.16 -9.57
C ILE A 162 -23.95 -12.26 -10.18
N THR A 163 -25.14 -12.21 -9.59
CA THR A 163 -26.17 -11.25 -9.96
C THR A 163 -25.97 -9.96 -9.19
N TYR A 164 -26.07 -8.83 -9.86
CA TYR A 164 -25.98 -7.50 -9.27
C TYR A 164 -27.10 -6.60 -9.75
N THR A 165 -27.42 -5.58 -8.96
CA THR A 165 -28.38 -4.53 -9.32
C THR A 165 -27.69 -3.18 -9.17
N VAL A 166 -27.80 -2.34 -10.18
CA VAL A 166 -27.23 -0.99 -10.18
C VAL A 166 -28.34 0.03 -10.37
N ASP A 167 -28.17 1.21 -9.83
CA ASP A 167 -28.97 2.38 -10.18
C ASP A 167 -28.37 3.01 -11.45
N ASP A 168 -29.21 3.37 -12.41
CA ASP A 168 -28.79 3.96 -13.68
C ASP A 168 -28.57 5.49 -13.58
N GLY A 169 -28.63 6.06 -12.37
CA GLY A 169 -28.55 7.51 -12.15
C GLY A 169 -29.85 8.26 -12.50
N MET A 170 -30.83 7.59 -13.07
CA MET A 170 -32.17 8.14 -13.39
C MET A 170 -33.26 7.57 -12.49
N GLY A 171 -32.87 6.87 -11.44
CA GLY A 171 -33.78 6.25 -10.49
C GLY A 171 -34.27 4.85 -10.87
N ASN A 172 -33.78 4.27 -11.98
CA ASN A 172 -34.16 2.90 -12.38
C ASN A 172 -33.12 1.91 -11.87
N LYS A 173 -33.57 0.73 -11.49
CA LYS A 173 -32.69 -0.38 -11.10
C LYS A 173 -32.46 -1.33 -12.27
N VAL A 174 -31.24 -1.33 -12.79
CA VAL A 174 -30.80 -2.25 -13.82
C VAL A 174 -30.20 -3.49 -13.20
N ARG A 175 -30.66 -4.67 -13.60
CA ARG A 175 -30.17 -5.96 -13.13
C ARG A 175 -29.21 -6.54 -14.16
N GLY A 176 -28.04 -6.98 -13.69
CA GLY A 176 -27.02 -7.67 -14.50
C GLY A 176 -26.54 -8.95 -13.84
N LYS A 177 -25.74 -9.73 -14.59
CA LYS A 177 -25.10 -10.94 -14.11
C LYS A 177 -23.69 -11.03 -14.66
N LEU A 178 -22.70 -11.34 -13.83
CA LEU A 178 -21.42 -11.84 -14.27
C LEU A 178 -21.49 -13.35 -14.40
N GLU A 179 -21.20 -13.81 -15.59
CA GLU A 179 -21.17 -15.26 -15.87
C GLU A 179 -19.86 -15.88 -15.37
N PRO A 180 -19.87 -17.19 -15.03
CA PRO A 180 -18.67 -17.93 -14.67
C PRO A 180 -17.62 -17.84 -15.78
N GLY A 181 -16.36 -17.65 -15.38
CA GLY A 181 -15.24 -17.48 -16.31
C GLY A 181 -15.07 -16.05 -16.85
N SER A 182 -15.94 -15.11 -16.46
CA SER A 182 -15.73 -13.69 -16.75
C SER A 182 -14.46 -13.20 -16.05
N SER A 183 -13.60 -12.46 -16.77
CA SER A 183 -12.49 -11.77 -16.16
C SER A 183 -13.03 -10.63 -15.30
N GLY A 184 -12.91 -10.75 -13.99
CA GLY A 184 -13.24 -9.67 -13.08
C GLY A 184 -12.23 -8.53 -13.21
N PRO A 185 -12.60 -7.31 -12.85
CA PRO A 185 -11.67 -6.21 -12.69
C PRO A 185 -10.71 -6.47 -11.51
N ALA A 186 -9.73 -5.58 -11.37
CA ALA A 186 -8.62 -5.68 -10.45
C ALA A 186 -9.00 -5.96 -8.98
N TRP A 187 -9.06 -7.21 -8.62
CA TRP A 187 -9.42 -7.67 -7.27
C TRP A 187 -8.48 -7.14 -6.19
N GLY A 188 -9.04 -6.37 -5.24
CA GLY A 188 -8.31 -5.78 -4.13
C GLY A 188 -7.39 -4.60 -4.50
N LEU A 189 -7.45 -4.10 -5.73
CA LEU A 189 -6.51 -3.11 -6.22
C LEU A 189 -7.04 -1.66 -6.26
N ASP A 190 -8.33 -1.44 -6.12
CA ASP A 190 -8.89 -0.09 -6.11
C ASP A 190 -9.66 0.15 -4.80
N TYR A 191 -9.63 1.39 -4.33
CA TYR A 191 -10.35 1.85 -3.16
C TYR A 191 -11.50 2.76 -3.59
N ILE A 192 -12.70 2.51 -3.06
CA ILE A 192 -13.92 3.21 -3.43
C ILE A 192 -14.79 3.44 -2.19
N THR A 193 -15.60 4.50 -2.20
CA THR A 193 -16.70 4.69 -1.23
C THR A 193 -17.95 3.98 -1.71
N LYS A 194 -18.92 3.75 -0.83
CA LYS A 194 -20.24 3.23 -1.24
C LYS A 194 -20.96 4.17 -2.18
N GLU A 195 -20.82 5.46 -1.96
CA GLU A 195 -21.41 6.52 -2.80
C GLU A 195 -20.79 6.51 -4.20
N GLY A 196 -19.45 6.47 -4.29
CA GLY A 196 -18.73 6.38 -5.56
C GLY A 196 -19.08 5.12 -6.37
N LEU A 197 -19.44 4.03 -5.69
CA LEU A 197 -19.85 2.80 -6.35
C LEU A 197 -21.14 2.96 -7.18
N HIS A 198 -21.99 3.92 -6.87
CA HIS A 198 -23.22 4.18 -7.65
C HIS A 198 -22.94 4.74 -9.04
N GLU A 199 -21.84 5.46 -9.19
CA GLU A 199 -21.44 6.10 -10.45
C GLU A 199 -20.58 5.18 -11.32
N ASP A 200 -20.10 4.07 -10.75
CA ASP A 200 -19.17 3.20 -11.45
C ASP A 200 -19.86 2.18 -12.33
N ILE A 201 -19.16 1.75 -13.35
CA ILE A 201 -19.62 0.80 -14.34
C ILE A 201 -19.87 -0.56 -13.69
N ALA A 202 -20.91 -1.23 -14.14
CA ALA A 202 -21.36 -2.53 -13.64
C ALA A 202 -20.25 -3.60 -13.50
N GLN A 203 -19.20 -3.54 -14.33
CA GLN A 203 -18.07 -4.45 -14.27
C GLN A 203 -17.26 -4.37 -12.98
N PHE A 204 -17.23 -3.22 -12.30
CA PHE A 204 -16.52 -3.05 -11.03
C PHE A 204 -17.37 -3.49 -9.84
N LYS A 205 -18.70 -3.50 -9.97
CA LYS A 205 -19.61 -3.74 -8.85
C LYS A 205 -19.58 -5.17 -8.30
N THR A 206 -19.13 -6.15 -9.07
CA THR A 206 -19.03 -7.52 -8.58
C THR A 206 -18.02 -7.72 -7.48
N ASN A 207 -16.92 -6.97 -7.52
CA ASN A 207 -15.87 -7.06 -6.51
C ASN A 207 -16.28 -6.35 -5.22
N TYR A 208 -17.24 -5.43 -5.30
CA TYR A 208 -17.65 -4.55 -4.20
C TYR A 208 -19.04 -4.93 -3.65
N GLN A 209 -19.51 -6.15 -3.88
CA GLN A 209 -20.74 -6.62 -3.27
C GLN A 209 -20.56 -6.84 -1.76
N ASP A 210 -21.61 -6.55 -1.02
CA ASP A 210 -21.68 -6.77 0.43
C ASP A 210 -20.59 -6.03 1.22
N LEU A 211 -20.25 -4.82 0.78
CA LEU A 211 -19.35 -3.96 1.53
C LEU A 211 -19.95 -3.59 2.90
N PRO A 212 -19.17 -3.68 3.98
CA PRO A 212 -19.62 -3.27 5.31
C PRO A 212 -19.85 -1.76 5.38
N ASP A 213 -20.70 -1.33 6.33
CA ASP A 213 -20.98 0.09 6.58
C ASP A 213 -19.95 0.74 7.50
N SER A 214 -19.09 -0.05 8.12
CA SER A 214 -18.05 0.39 9.05
C SER A 214 -16.82 -0.48 8.95
N VAL A 215 -15.70 0.02 9.46
CA VAL A 215 -14.48 -0.78 9.61
C VAL A 215 -14.78 -1.97 10.52
N PRO A 216 -14.51 -3.22 10.08
CA PRO A 216 -14.75 -4.39 10.92
C PRO A 216 -13.90 -4.37 12.20
N ASP A 217 -14.45 -4.89 13.30
CA ASP A 217 -13.73 -5.02 14.56
C ASP A 217 -12.51 -5.94 14.43
N VAL A 218 -11.39 -5.46 14.92
CA VAL A 218 -10.15 -6.23 15.01
C VAL A 218 -9.94 -6.66 16.45
N LYS A 219 -10.02 -7.98 16.72
CA LYS A 219 -9.81 -8.55 18.05
C LYS A 219 -8.47 -9.26 18.13
N GLY A 220 -7.79 -9.15 19.28
CA GLY A 220 -6.54 -9.89 19.53
C GLY A 220 -5.34 -9.46 18.70
N TYR A 221 -5.37 -8.30 18.09
CA TYR A 221 -4.23 -7.78 17.34
C TYR A 221 -3.09 -7.42 18.31
N THR A 222 -1.89 -7.92 18.04
CA THR A 222 -0.70 -7.75 18.87
C THR A 222 0.38 -6.89 18.22
N GLY A 223 0.18 -6.50 16.97
CA GLY A 223 1.08 -5.59 16.26
C GLY A 223 1.00 -4.14 16.77
N TRP A 224 1.74 -3.27 16.13
CA TRP A 224 1.68 -1.85 16.44
C TRP A 224 0.40 -1.22 15.85
N ASP A 225 -0.13 -0.22 16.53
CA ASP A 225 -1.34 0.50 16.11
C ASP A 225 -1.06 1.74 15.25
N HIS A 226 0.22 2.06 15.06
CA HIS A 226 0.72 3.15 14.19
C HIS A 226 2.18 2.90 13.82
N MET A 227 2.62 3.51 12.74
CA MET A 227 4.05 3.51 12.39
C MET A 227 4.83 4.43 13.32
N ARG A 228 6.09 4.08 13.59
CA ARG A 228 7.01 4.81 14.48
C ARG A 228 8.29 5.09 13.73
N CYS A 229 8.83 6.28 13.90
CA CYS A 229 10.09 6.64 13.27
C CYS A 229 10.80 7.71 14.10
N ASP A 230 12.11 7.56 14.24
CA ASP A 230 13.00 8.56 14.82
C ASP A 230 13.55 9.46 13.72
N MET A 231 13.15 10.74 13.74
CA MET A 231 13.60 11.75 12.77
C MET A 231 15.10 12.03 12.83
N ASP A 232 15.75 11.74 13.95
CA ASP A 232 17.16 12.02 14.22
C ASP A 232 18.05 10.78 14.10
N ALA A 233 17.47 9.63 13.76
CA ALA A 233 18.22 8.40 13.59
C ALA A 233 19.40 8.59 12.64
N GLY A 234 20.58 8.16 13.09
CA GLY A 234 21.80 8.24 12.30
C GLY A 234 22.46 9.62 12.22
N ARG A 235 21.95 10.65 12.90
CA ARG A 235 22.61 11.96 13.03
C ARG A 235 23.74 11.96 14.04
#